data_ff799b3713e391390230ac2de74ed6d2
#
_entry.id   ff799b3713e391390230ac2de74ed6d2
#
_cell.length_a   1.000
_cell.length_b   1.000
_cell.length_c   1.000
_cell.angle_alpha   90.00
_cell.angle_beta   90.00
_cell.angle_gamma   90.00
#
_symmetry.space_group_name_H-M   'P 1'
#
loop_
_entity.id
_entity.type
_entity.pdbx_description
1 polymer ?
#
loop_
_entity_poly.entity_id
_entity_poly.type
_entity_poly.pdbx_seq_one_letter_code
_entity_poly.pdbx_strand_id
1 'polypeptide(L)'
;MSLSIGQKAGWGLADMGIVVFVIVKQLLILAFMNSFLGIPIALAGAVTTAVLIFDIITDPIIGYFSDKTVSRFGRRAPWMLVGAVVLALAMIGLFAVPENFTTNASLIWVIVFFLISTLGFTMVSIPYGAMAGEMTLDKKERSSMTAWRMAFASLGILVGGALIPILAGDTKSGYTFAAICVAPLIILSIWFSVFFTRNAPRTLVPSQQNFSYILKLVLANRAFVTLVILYGIMTLAIALITAGLPFAAMYLIMDDGNSLLSGLAKGLGTLSLMFAAFVLGSIVSQALWVKLSNLYGKVAAQLIGILCYIALLIFIFFSLPNYNVTLIAGLFILAGMTNGSYQQIPWALYPDLMDVTREKSGESIEGAFSAVWLFGQKVANAVSPLILGFILSLYGWKETTEGITKQTDAALNTLQTSITLIPAAILGLAGILLFSIYLPQHKRLMSGQS
;
A
#
# COMPACT_ATOMS: atom_id res chain seq x y z
N MET A 1 -18.16 25.70 11.44
CA MET A 1 -19.18 24.64 11.72
C MET A 1 -18.44 23.35 11.95
N SER A 2 -18.74 22.64 13.04
CA SER A 2 -18.12 21.34 13.31
C SER A 2 -18.75 20.26 12.43
N LEU A 3 -17.92 19.34 11.90
CA LEU A 3 -18.39 18.19 11.15
C LEU A 3 -19.09 17.19 12.07
N SER A 4 -20.22 16.65 11.63
CA SER A 4 -20.89 15.56 12.35
C SER A 4 -20.04 14.26 12.32
N ILE A 5 -20.25 13.35 13.29
CA ILE A 5 -19.60 12.04 13.30
C ILE A 5 -19.94 11.28 12.01
N GLY A 6 -21.20 11.35 11.53
CA GLY A 6 -21.62 10.73 10.29
C GLY A 6 -20.89 11.25 9.05
N GLN A 7 -20.54 12.54 8.99
CA GLN A 7 -19.73 13.10 7.90
C GLN A 7 -18.28 12.64 7.97
N LYS A 8 -17.70 12.58 9.17
CA LYS A 8 -16.30 12.12 9.38
C LYS A 8 -16.15 10.64 9.04
N ALA A 9 -17.01 9.80 9.60
CA ALA A 9 -17.02 8.36 9.33
C ALA A 9 -17.41 8.07 7.87
N GLY A 10 -18.42 8.77 7.36
CA GLY A 10 -18.85 8.67 5.97
C GLY A 10 -17.75 9.00 4.98
N TRP A 11 -16.96 10.06 5.23
CA TRP A 11 -15.78 10.33 4.40
C TRP A 11 -14.78 9.17 4.48
N GLY A 12 -14.44 8.70 5.67
CA GLY A 12 -13.48 7.59 5.86
C GLY A 12 -13.90 6.29 5.17
N LEU A 13 -15.21 6.04 5.02
CA LEU A 13 -15.74 4.80 4.47
C LEU A 13 -15.27 4.49 3.03
N ALA A 14 -15.02 5.52 2.20
CA ALA A 14 -14.48 5.33 0.85
C ALA A 14 -13.14 4.62 0.85
N ASP A 15 -12.32 4.83 1.88
CA ASP A 15 -10.97 4.26 1.94
C ASP A 15 -11.01 2.72 2.06
N MET A 16 -12.09 2.14 2.57
CA MET A 16 -12.28 0.69 2.55
C MET A 16 -12.25 0.14 1.13
N GLY A 17 -13.03 0.70 0.21
CA GLY A 17 -13.05 0.25 -1.19
C GLY A 17 -11.78 0.61 -1.96
N ILE A 18 -11.20 1.79 -1.70
CA ILE A 18 -9.94 2.25 -2.31
C ILE A 18 -8.79 1.30 -1.95
N VAL A 19 -8.65 0.95 -0.67
CA VAL A 19 -7.55 0.15 -0.16
C VAL A 19 -7.64 -1.30 -0.61
N VAL A 20 -8.84 -1.85 -0.82
CA VAL A 20 -8.99 -3.19 -1.43
C VAL A 20 -8.19 -3.29 -2.73
N PHE A 21 -8.36 -2.34 -3.65
CA PHE A 21 -7.62 -2.37 -4.92
C PHE A 21 -6.12 -2.12 -4.74
N VAL A 22 -5.72 -1.27 -3.79
CA VAL A 22 -4.30 -1.06 -3.46
C VAL A 22 -3.64 -2.37 -3.05
N ILE A 23 -4.28 -3.15 -2.19
CA ILE A 23 -3.76 -4.45 -1.75
C ILE A 23 -3.76 -5.46 -2.89
N VAL A 24 -4.83 -5.54 -3.68
CA VAL A 24 -4.90 -6.42 -4.86
C VAL A 24 -3.71 -6.19 -5.79
N LYS A 25 -3.44 -4.94 -6.16
CA LYS A 25 -2.34 -4.62 -7.08
C LYS A 25 -0.95 -4.84 -6.51
N GLN A 26 -0.77 -4.75 -5.20
CA GLN A 26 0.53 -4.96 -4.55
C GLN A 26 0.81 -6.42 -4.20
N LEU A 27 -0.22 -7.16 -3.82
CA LEU A 27 -0.11 -8.52 -3.29
C LEU A 27 -0.41 -9.59 -4.36
N LEU A 28 -1.49 -9.42 -5.13
CA LEU A 28 -2.06 -10.54 -5.88
C LEU A 28 -1.75 -10.52 -7.38
N ILE A 29 -1.62 -9.36 -8.01
CA ILE A 29 -1.54 -9.25 -9.48
C ILE A 29 -0.31 -9.96 -10.05
N LEU A 30 0.86 -9.79 -9.44
CA LEU A 30 2.09 -10.43 -9.90
C LEU A 30 1.97 -11.95 -9.86
N ALA A 31 1.48 -12.49 -8.75
CA ALA A 31 1.28 -13.92 -8.58
C ALA A 31 0.19 -14.46 -9.52
N PHE A 32 -0.92 -13.75 -9.70
CA PHE A 32 -1.98 -14.14 -10.62
C PHE A 32 -1.47 -14.25 -12.06
N MET A 33 -0.72 -13.26 -12.55
CA MET A 33 -0.14 -13.29 -13.89
C MET A 33 0.82 -14.47 -14.08
N ASN A 34 1.68 -14.74 -13.11
CA ASN A 34 2.70 -15.77 -13.22
C ASN A 34 2.17 -17.19 -12.98
N SER A 35 1.34 -17.37 -11.94
CA SER A 35 0.89 -18.70 -11.49
C SER A 35 -0.37 -19.21 -12.17
N PHE A 36 -1.20 -18.33 -12.76
CA PHE A 36 -2.48 -18.73 -13.37
C PHE A 36 -2.60 -18.36 -14.86
N LEU A 37 -1.75 -17.46 -15.37
CA LEU A 37 -1.77 -17.08 -16.79
C LEU A 37 -0.51 -17.51 -17.54
N GLY A 38 0.47 -18.09 -16.87
CA GLY A 38 1.72 -18.51 -17.49
C GLY A 38 2.55 -17.35 -18.05
N ILE A 39 2.41 -16.16 -17.49
CA ILE A 39 3.18 -14.99 -17.90
C ILE A 39 4.55 -15.02 -17.20
N PRO A 40 5.67 -14.91 -17.94
CA PRO A 40 7.00 -14.85 -17.35
C PRO A 40 7.09 -13.78 -16.26
N ILE A 41 7.69 -14.14 -15.11
CA ILE A 41 7.64 -13.30 -13.90
C ILE A 41 8.31 -11.93 -14.09
N ALA A 42 9.37 -11.83 -14.88
CA ALA A 42 10.01 -10.56 -15.23
C ALA A 42 9.08 -9.66 -16.03
N LEU A 43 8.31 -10.24 -16.98
CA LEU A 43 7.33 -9.51 -17.77
C LEU A 43 6.13 -9.07 -16.92
N ALA A 44 5.63 -9.93 -16.03
CA ALA A 44 4.58 -9.59 -15.09
C ALA A 44 4.98 -8.44 -14.16
N GLY A 45 6.22 -8.44 -13.66
CA GLY A 45 6.80 -7.33 -12.88
C GLY A 45 6.90 -6.03 -13.69
N ALA A 46 7.36 -6.11 -14.93
CA ALA A 46 7.45 -4.95 -15.83
C ALA A 46 6.08 -4.34 -16.14
N VAL A 47 5.06 -5.16 -16.40
CA VAL A 47 3.67 -4.72 -16.61
C VAL A 47 3.13 -4.00 -15.37
N THR A 48 3.31 -4.59 -14.18
CA THR A 48 2.88 -3.97 -12.92
C THR A 48 3.53 -2.61 -12.73
N THR A 49 4.83 -2.50 -12.97
CA THR A 49 5.57 -1.24 -12.90
C THR A 49 5.08 -0.21 -13.93
N ALA A 50 4.86 -0.62 -15.17
CA ALA A 50 4.35 0.28 -16.22
C ALA A 50 2.98 0.86 -15.88
N VAL A 51 2.08 0.04 -15.32
CA VAL A 51 0.75 0.48 -14.88
C VAL A 51 0.84 1.45 -13.68
N LEU A 52 1.78 1.23 -12.77
CA LEU A 52 2.00 2.17 -11.65
C LEU A 52 2.62 3.49 -12.10
N ILE A 53 3.44 3.50 -13.15
CA ILE A 53 3.89 4.74 -13.81
C ILE A 53 2.71 5.47 -14.45
N PHE A 54 1.81 4.73 -15.11
CA PHE A 54 0.57 5.30 -15.65
C PHE A 54 -0.31 5.95 -14.57
N ASP A 55 -0.41 5.35 -13.39
CA ASP A 55 -1.10 5.90 -12.21
C ASP A 55 -0.52 7.28 -11.83
N ILE A 56 0.81 7.41 -11.79
CA ILE A 56 1.49 8.67 -11.47
C ILE A 56 1.17 9.77 -12.52
N ILE A 57 1.08 9.40 -13.78
CA ILE A 57 0.79 10.34 -14.87
C ILE A 57 -0.68 10.77 -14.85
N THR A 58 -1.60 9.86 -14.57
CA THR A 58 -3.04 10.13 -14.60
C THR A 58 -3.52 10.92 -13.38
N ASP A 59 -2.82 10.84 -12.24
CA ASP A 59 -3.18 11.57 -11.02
C ASP A 59 -3.38 13.09 -11.23
N PRO A 60 -2.40 13.84 -11.77
CA PRO A 60 -2.56 15.29 -11.98
C PRO A 60 -3.61 15.61 -13.04
N ILE A 61 -3.80 14.74 -14.03
CA ILE A 61 -4.79 14.90 -15.10
C ILE A 61 -6.21 14.83 -14.49
N ILE A 62 -6.50 13.78 -13.74
CA ILE A 62 -7.80 13.62 -13.05
C ILE A 62 -7.99 14.71 -12.00
N GLY A 63 -6.95 15.09 -11.27
CA GLY A 63 -6.98 16.22 -10.34
C GLY A 63 -7.48 17.49 -11.01
N TYR A 64 -6.85 17.86 -12.13
CA TYR A 64 -7.22 19.05 -12.90
C TYR A 64 -8.67 19.01 -13.41
N PHE A 65 -9.10 17.89 -14.02
CA PHE A 65 -10.47 17.78 -14.51
C PHE A 65 -11.49 17.78 -13.38
N SER A 66 -11.21 17.09 -12.28
CA SER A 66 -12.12 17.06 -11.14
C SER A 66 -12.27 18.43 -10.46
N ASP A 67 -11.23 19.29 -10.50
CA ASP A 67 -11.28 20.66 -9.98
C ASP A 67 -12.18 21.56 -10.82
N LYS A 68 -12.22 21.34 -12.13
CA LYS A 68 -13.01 22.13 -13.09
C LYS A 68 -14.44 21.64 -13.30
N THR A 69 -14.77 20.47 -12.75
CA THR A 69 -16.11 19.88 -12.94
C THR A 69 -17.18 20.71 -12.22
N VAL A 70 -18.24 21.04 -12.95
CA VAL A 70 -19.44 21.69 -12.41
C VAL A 70 -20.61 20.70 -12.48
N SER A 71 -21.15 20.31 -11.33
CA SER A 71 -22.31 19.41 -11.30
C SER A 71 -23.21 19.70 -10.09
N ARG A 72 -24.47 19.21 -10.18
CA ARG A 72 -25.46 19.29 -9.07
C ARG A 72 -25.02 18.54 -7.81
N PHE A 73 -24.10 17.59 -7.92
CA PHE A 73 -23.55 16.83 -6.81
C PHE A 73 -22.24 17.43 -6.25
N GLY A 74 -21.83 18.60 -6.78
CA GLY A 74 -20.52 19.19 -6.52
C GLY A 74 -19.46 18.70 -7.49
N ARG A 75 -18.22 19.20 -7.35
CA ARG A 75 -17.16 18.96 -8.31
C ARG A 75 -16.51 17.56 -8.19
N ARG A 76 -16.42 16.99 -6.97
CA ARG A 76 -15.71 15.73 -6.68
C ARG A 76 -16.61 14.49 -6.81
N ALA A 77 -17.85 14.57 -6.38
CA ALA A 77 -18.77 13.44 -6.29
C ALA A 77 -18.99 12.70 -7.62
N PRO A 78 -19.17 13.34 -8.79
CA PRO A 78 -19.37 12.62 -10.05
C PRO A 78 -18.20 11.70 -10.41
N TRP A 79 -16.97 12.16 -10.17
CA TRP A 79 -15.76 11.38 -10.41
C TRP A 79 -15.69 10.15 -9.52
N MET A 80 -16.01 10.29 -8.24
CA MET A 80 -16.04 9.18 -7.29
C MET A 80 -17.14 8.17 -7.62
N LEU A 81 -18.34 8.64 -7.98
CA LEU A 81 -19.47 7.76 -8.32
C LEU A 81 -19.20 6.92 -9.57
N VAL A 82 -18.71 7.54 -10.64
CA VAL A 82 -18.36 6.85 -11.89
C VAL A 82 -17.10 6.02 -11.70
N GLY A 83 -16.09 6.57 -11.06
CA GLY A 83 -14.83 5.89 -10.79
C GLY A 83 -14.98 4.60 -9.98
N ALA A 84 -15.91 4.57 -9.01
CA ALA A 84 -16.21 3.38 -8.23
C ALA A 84 -16.72 2.22 -9.10
N VAL A 85 -17.61 2.52 -10.05
CA VAL A 85 -18.16 1.53 -10.99
C VAL A 85 -17.07 1.07 -11.96
N VAL A 86 -16.32 2.00 -12.53
CA VAL A 86 -15.21 1.69 -13.45
C VAL A 86 -14.17 0.80 -12.75
N LEU A 87 -13.76 1.17 -11.52
CA LEU A 87 -12.82 0.39 -10.72
C LEU A 87 -13.31 -1.04 -10.47
N ALA A 88 -14.55 -1.17 -9.99
CA ALA A 88 -15.11 -2.47 -9.62
C ALA A 88 -15.30 -3.39 -10.84
N LEU A 89 -15.86 -2.88 -11.92
CA LEU A 89 -16.06 -3.66 -13.14
C LEU A 89 -14.74 -4.02 -13.83
N ALA A 90 -13.79 -3.08 -13.86
CA ALA A 90 -12.47 -3.35 -14.41
C ALA A 90 -11.67 -4.33 -13.57
N MET A 91 -11.83 -4.33 -12.24
CA MET A 91 -11.23 -5.33 -11.36
C MET A 91 -11.81 -6.73 -11.62
N ILE A 92 -13.12 -6.84 -11.87
CA ILE A 92 -13.71 -8.11 -12.34
C ILE A 92 -13.07 -8.53 -13.66
N GLY A 93 -13.02 -7.63 -14.65
CA GLY A 93 -12.41 -7.91 -15.96
C GLY A 93 -10.94 -8.32 -15.86
N LEU A 94 -10.19 -7.72 -14.94
CA LEU A 94 -8.78 -8.03 -14.70
C LEU A 94 -8.55 -9.51 -14.37
N PHE A 95 -9.44 -10.11 -13.57
CA PHE A 95 -9.36 -11.52 -13.17
C PHE A 95 -10.17 -12.44 -14.09
N ALA A 96 -11.14 -11.92 -14.85
CA ALA A 96 -11.99 -12.69 -15.75
C ALA A 96 -11.34 -12.94 -17.12
N VAL A 97 -10.11 -13.45 -17.12
CA VAL A 97 -9.37 -13.78 -18.34
C VAL A 97 -9.97 -15.06 -18.96
N PRO A 98 -10.43 -15.05 -20.24
CA PRO A 98 -10.98 -16.24 -20.89
C PRO A 98 -10.02 -17.44 -20.89
N GLU A 99 -10.57 -18.64 -20.74
CA GLU A 99 -9.75 -19.86 -20.61
C GLU A 99 -9.03 -20.25 -21.93
N ASN A 100 -9.62 -19.91 -23.05
CA ASN A 100 -9.09 -20.22 -24.39
C ASN A 100 -8.03 -19.22 -24.90
N PHE A 101 -7.65 -18.24 -24.07
CA PHE A 101 -6.64 -17.25 -24.46
C PHE A 101 -5.23 -17.85 -24.39
N THR A 102 -4.42 -17.49 -25.39
CA THR A 102 -2.97 -17.70 -25.34
C THR A 102 -2.33 -16.80 -24.26
N THR A 103 -1.12 -17.11 -23.83
CA THR A 103 -0.38 -16.26 -22.86
C THR A 103 -0.29 -14.81 -23.31
N ASN A 104 -0.04 -14.55 -24.62
CA ASN A 104 0.02 -13.19 -25.16
C ASN A 104 -1.35 -12.48 -25.13
N ALA A 105 -2.44 -13.20 -25.45
CA ALA A 105 -3.79 -12.64 -25.37
C ALA A 105 -4.18 -12.33 -23.92
N SER A 106 -3.83 -13.22 -22.98
CA SER A 106 -4.02 -13.02 -21.54
C SER A 106 -3.24 -11.81 -21.03
N LEU A 107 -1.99 -11.65 -21.50
CA LEU A 107 -1.16 -10.49 -21.16
C LEU A 107 -1.81 -9.16 -21.60
N ILE A 108 -2.26 -9.08 -22.86
CA ILE A 108 -2.93 -7.88 -23.39
C ILE A 108 -4.22 -7.61 -22.60
N TRP A 109 -5.02 -8.64 -22.32
CA TRP A 109 -6.24 -8.54 -21.53
C TRP A 109 -5.96 -7.94 -20.14
N VAL A 110 -4.98 -8.50 -19.43
CA VAL A 110 -4.59 -8.00 -18.10
C VAL A 110 -4.10 -6.56 -18.18
N ILE A 111 -3.26 -6.19 -19.14
CA ILE A 111 -2.78 -4.82 -19.32
C ILE A 111 -3.97 -3.86 -19.47
N VAL A 112 -4.90 -4.16 -20.36
CA VAL A 112 -6.07 -3.30 -20.64
C VAL A 112 -6.92 -3.12 -19.39
N PHE A 113 -7.32 -4.20 -18.74
CA PHE A 113 -8.16 -4.11 -17.53
C PHE A 113 -7.43 -3.55 -16.33
N PHE A 114 -6.12 -3.75 -16.23
CA PHE A 114 -5.31 -3.15 -15.16
C PHE A 114 -5.18 -1.63 -15.34
N LEU A 115 -4.99 -1.15 -16.57
CA LEU A 115 -5.01 0.29 -16.87
C LEU A 115 -6.38 0.91 -16.59
N ILE A 116 -7.48 0.25 -16.97
CA ILE A 116 -8.86 0.74 -16.71
C ILE A 116 -9.14 0.74 -15.20
N SER A 117 -8.73 -0.31 -14.46
CA SER A 117 -8.87 -0.37 -13.00
C SER A 117 -8.10 0.76 -12.32
N THR A 118 -6.88 1.02 -12.79
CA THR A 118 -6.03 2.09 -12.27
C THR A 118 -6.62 3.47 -12.56
N LEU A 119 -7.18 3.67 -13.75
CA LEU A 119 -7.91 4.90 -14.07
C LEU A 119 -9.13 5.09 -13.14
N GLY A 120 -9.93 4.02 -12.95
CA GLY A 120 -11.05 4.04 -12.01
C GLY A 120 -10.61 4.36 -10.58
N PHE A 121 -9.50 3.78 -10.14
CA PHE A 121 -8.89 4.07 -8.84
C PHE A 121 -8.48 5.55 -8.72
N THR A 122 -7.81 6.12 -9.72
CA THR A 122 -7.41 7.53 -9.73
C THR A 122 -8.63 8.46 -9.73
N MET A 123 -9.70 8.11 -10.49
CA MET A 123 -10.97 8.85 -10.49
C MET A 123 -11.64 8.90 -9.11
N VAL A 124 -11.38 7.94 -8.25
CA VAL A 124 -11.89 7.92 -6.86
C VAL A 124 -10.88 8.56 -5.91
N SER A 125 -9.63 8.11 -5.89
CA SER A 125 -8.63 8.43 -4.86
C SER A 125 -8.22 9.90 -4.85
N ILE A 126 -8.08 10.54 -6.02
CA ILE A 126 -7.67 11.93 -6.12
C ILE A 126 -8.78 12.89 -5.64
N PRO A 127 -10.03 12.81 -6.14
CA PRO A 127 -11.12 13.63 -5.60
C PRO A 127 -11.40 13.36 -4.13
N TYR A 128 -11.33 12.12 -3.69
CA TYR A 128 -11.49 11.73 -2.29
C TYR A 128 -10.46 12.39 -1.37
N GLY A 129 -9.17 12.32 -1.74
CA GLY A 129 -8.09 12.95 -0.97
C GLY A 129 -8.25 14.47 -0.85
N ALA A 130 -8.66 15.13 -1.93
CA ALA A 130 -8.90 16.56 -1.96
C ALA A 130 -10.09 17.00 -1.06
N MET A 131 -11.13 16.16 -0.93
CA MET A 131 -12.29 16.46 -0.08
C MET A 131 -11.91 16.70 1.38
N ALA A 132 -10.91 16.05 1.92
CA ALA A 132 -10.48 16.24 3.31
C ALA A 132 -10.09 17.69 3.61
N GLY A 133 -9.36 18.33 2.68
CA GLY A 133 -8.97 19.74 2.80
C GLY A 133 -10.13 20.72 2.57
N GLU A 134 -11.15 20.31 1.79
CA GLU A 134 -12.33 21.14 1.49
C GLU A 134 -13.36 21.10 2.61
N MET A 135 -13.47 19.99 3.35
CA MET A 135 -14.50 19.79 4.36
C MET A 135 -14.21 20.55 5.67
N THR A 136 -12.94 20.70 6.05
CA THR A 136 -12.55 21.41 7.26
C THR A 136 -11.14 21.94 7.22
N LEU A 137 -10.94 23.12 7.84
CA LEU A 137 -9.63 23.71 8.10
C LEU A 137 -9.14 23.42 9.53
N ASP A 138 -10.01 22.90 10.40
CA ASP A 138 -9.68 22.60 11.79
C ASP A 138 -8.80 21.33 11.87
N LYS A 139 -7.62 21.46 12.50
CA LYS A 139 -6.65 20.38 12.68
C LYS A 139 -7.21 19.20 13.50
N LYS A 140 -8.02 19.47 14.54
CA LYS A 140 -8.62 18.43 15.39
C LYS A 140 -9.65 17.63 14.61
N GLU A 141 -10.47 18.30 13.80
CA GLU A 141 -11.44 17.64 12.94
C GLU A 141 -10.79 16.78 11.86
N ARG A 142 -9.74 17.30 11.20
CA ARG A 142 -8.92 16.49 10.26
C ARG A 142 -8.33 15.25 10.91
N SER A 143 -7.80 15.38 12.12
CA SER A 143 -7.27 14.22 12.87
C SER A 143 -8.36 13.19 13.12
N SER A 144 -9.55 13.61 13.53
CA SER A 144 -10.71 12.73 13.72
C SER A 144 -11.16 12.06 12.42
N MET A 145 -11.21 12.80 11.29
CA MET A 145 -11.49 12.22 9.96
C MET A 145 -10.46 11.16 9.57
N THR A 146 -9.17 11.45 9.79
CA THR A 146 -8.09 10.50 9.50
C THR A 146 -8.19 9.25 10.36
N ALA A 147 -8.60 9.35 11.64
CA ALA A 147 -8.81 8.18 12.49
C ALA A 147 -9.91 7.25 11.92
N TRP A 148 -11.04 7.80 11.49
CA TRP A 148 -12.10 7.04 10.82
C TRP A 148 -11.62 6.41 9.51
N ARG A 149 -10.87 7.18 8.71
CA ARG A 149 -10.24 6.71 7.49
C ARG A 149 -9.37 5.48 7.74
N MET A 150 -8.48 5.54 8.73
CA MET A 150 -7.58 4.44 9.07
C MET A 150 -8.32 3.18 9.55
N ALA A 151 -9.42 3.35 10.29
CA ALA A 151 -10.26 2.23 10.70
C ALA A 151 -10.87 1.52 9.49
N PHE A 152 -11.46 2.25 8.54
CA PHE A 152 -12.03 1.66 7.33
C PHE A 152 -10.95 1.13 6.36
N ALA A 153 -9.81 1.80 6.26
CA ALA A 153 -8.66 1.30 5.50
C ALA A 153 -8.20 -0.07 6.01
N SER A 154 -8.14 -0.26 7.34
CA SER A 154 -7.77 -1.56 7.93
C SER A 154 -8.74 -2.67 7.53
N LEU A 155 -10.03 -2.40 7.43
CA LEU A 155 -11.01 -3.35 6.89
C LEU A 155 -10.74 -3.63 5.40
N GLY A 156 -10.45 -2.61 4.61
CA GLY A 156 -10.06 -2.76 3.20
C GLY A 156 -8.80 -3.61 3.01
N ILE A 157 -7.80 -3.44 3.89
CA ILE A 157 -6.59 -4.27 3.90
C ILE A 157 -6.93 -5.74 4.12
N LEU A 158 -7.79 -6.05 5.10
CA LEU A 158 -8.21 -7.43 5.39
C LEU A 158 -9.04 -8.03 4.24
N VAL A 159 -9.92 -7.24 3.62
CA VAL A 159 -10.69 -7.70 2.45
C VAL A 159 -9.75 -8.00 1.28
N GLY A 160 -8.84 -7.08 0.94
CA GLY A 160 -7.92 -7.25 -0.19
C GLY A 160 -6.89 -8.38 0.01
N GLY A 161 -6.35 -8.52 1.22
CA GLY A 161 -5.23 -9.42 1.48
C GLY A 161 -5.60 -10.76 2.14
N ALA A 162 -6.80 -10.87 2.73
CA ALA A 162 -7.26 -12.12 3.31
C ALA A 162 -8.55 -12.63 2.65
N LEU A 163 -9.61 -11.82 2.56
CA LEU A 163 -10.91 -12.29 2.05
C LEU A 163 -10.83 -12.66 0.56
N ILE A 164 -10.17 -11.85 -0.27
CA ILE A 164 -10.04 -12.18 -1.71
C ILE A 164 -9.30 -13.50 -1.91
N PRO A 165 -8.11 -13.76 -1.32
CA PRO A 165 -7.47 -15.07 -1.45
C PRO A 165 -8.31 -16.23 -0.89
N ILE A 166 -9.06 -16.04 0.21
CA ILE A 166 -9.98 -17.05 0.74
C ILE A 166 -11.04 -17.41 -0.31
N LEU A 167 -11.69 -16.42 -0.91
CA LEU A 167 -12.73 -16.63 -1.91
C LEU A 167 -12.16 -17.17 -3.24
N ALA A 168 -10.94 -16.77 -3.57
CA ALA A 168 -10.26 -17.23 -4.79
C ALA A 168 -9.86 -18.69 -4.73
N GLY A 169 -9.48 -19.17 -3.54
CA GLY A 169 -8.82 -20.47 -3.44
C GLY A 169 -7.60 -20.51 -4.36
N ASP A 170 -7.18 -21.70 -4.74
CA ASP A 170 -6.02 -21.90 -5.60
C ASP A 170 -6.42 -22.05 -7.08
N THR A 171 -7.40 -21.26 -7.57
CA THR A 171 -7.92 -21.38 -8.93
C THR A 171 -8.09 -20.05 -9.64
N LYS A 172 -7.84 -20.02 -10.95
CA LYS A 172 -8.07 -18.85 -11.80
C LYS A 172 -9.49 -18.31 -11.73
N SER A 173 -10.50 -19.21 -11.83
CA SER A 173 -11.93 -18.87 -11.76
C SER A 173 -12.33 -18.35 -10.39
N GLY A 174 -11.68 -18.81 -9.33
CA GLY A 174 -11.87 -18.32 -7.97
C GLY A 174 -11.50 -16.86 -7.79
N TYR A 175 -10.45 -16.38 -8.44
CA TYR A 175 -10.11 -14.94 -8.44
C TYR A 175 -11.20 -14.09 -9.11
N THR A 176 -11.79 -14.57 -10.21
CA THR A 176 -12.95 -13.91 -10.83
C THR A 176 -14.14 -13.86 -9.89
N PHE A 177 -14.46 -15.00 -9.24
CA PHE A 177 -15.54 -15.09 -8.26
C PHE A 177 -15.30 -14.12 -7.08
N ALA A 178 -14.09 -14.09 -6.52
CA ALA A 178 -13.71 -13.16 -5.45
C ALA A 178 -13.88 -11.69 -5.86
N ALA A 179 -13.46 -11.33 -7.08
CA ALA A 179 -13.63 -9.99 -7.61
C ALA A 179 -15.11 -9.61 -7.74
N ILE A 180 -15.96 -10.53 -8.23
CA ILE A 180 -17.43 -10.31 -8.31
C ILE A 180 -18.03 -10.11 -6.90
N CYS A 181 -17.64 -10.92 -5.91
CA CYS A 181 -18.13 -10.79 -4.54
C CYS A 181 -17.73 -9.47 -3.87
N VAL A 182 -16.54 -8.96 -4.17
CA VAL A 182 -16.00 -7.75 -3.53
C VAL A 182 -16.37 -6.47 -4.28
N ALA A 183 -16.71 -6.54 -5.57
CA ALA A 183 -17.11 -5.39 -6.37
C ALA A 183 -18.26 -4.55 -5.75
N PRO A 184 -19.36 -5.13 -5.23
CA PRO A 184 -20.40 -4.37 -4.55
C PRO A 184 -19.87 -3.61 -3.31
N LEU A 185 -18.95 -4.20 -2.56
CA LEU A 185 -18.35 -3.55 -1.40
C LEU A 185 -17.56 -2.29 -1.81
N ILE A 186 -16.78 -2.37 -2.91
CA ILE A 186 -16.05 -1.22 -3.45
C ILE A 186 -17.03 -0.13 -3.87
N ILE A 187 -18.07 -0.46 -4.64
CA ILE A 187 -19.05 0.51 -5.12
C ILE A 187 -19.80 1.14 -3.96
N LEU A 188 -20.35 0.33 -3.06
CA LEU A 188 -21.20 0.81 -1.96
C LEU A 188 -20.40 1.64 -0.95
N SER A 189 -19.18 1.26 -0.60
CA SER A 189 -18.35 2.03 0.33
C SER A 189 -18.09 3.44 -0.19
N ILE A 190 -17.79 3.58 -1.48
CA ILE A 190 -17.53 4.87 -2.12
C ILE A 190 -18.83 5.66 -2.30
N TRP A 191 -19.92 5.04 -2.74
CA TRP A 191 -21.21 5.70 -2.93
C TRP A 191 -21.80 6.20 -1.62
N PHE A 192 -21.76 5.39 -0.54
CA PHE A 192 -22.17 5.83 0.78
C PHE A 192 -21.29 6.96 1.32
N SER A 193 -19.99 6.94 1.04
CA SER A 193 -19.12 8.05 1.39
C SER A 193 -19.58 9.36 0.73
N VAL A 194 -19.89 9.34 -0.56
CA VAL A 194 -20.45 10.50 -1.27
C VAL A 194 -21.79 10.92 -0.68
N PHE A 195 -22.65 9.97 -0.36
CA PHE A 195 -23.97 10.25 0.22
C PHE A 195 -23.87 10.92 1.60
N PHE A 196 -23.06 10.40 2.52
CA PHE A 196 -22.91 10.98 3.86
C PHE A 196 -22.19 12.32 3.87
N THR A 197 -21.35 12.59 2.87
CA THR A 197 -20.60 13.85 2.76
C THR A 197 -21.28 14.91 1.87
N ARG A 198 -22.45 14.61 1.29
CA ARG A 198 -23.13 15.53 0.34
C ARG A 198 -23.44 16.91 0.91
N ASN A 199 -23.74 16.98 2.21
CA ASN A 199 -24.08 18.22 2.92
C ASN A 199 -22.90 18.75 3.77
N ALA A 200 -21.68 18.22 3.59
CA ALA A 200 -20.52 18.72 4.31
C ALA A 200 -20.12 20.12 3.81
N PRO A 201 -19.60 20.98 4.70
CA PRO A 201 -19.04 22.27 4.29
C PRO A 201 -17.96 22.06 3.20
N ARG A 202 -17.88 23.01 2.28
CA ARG A 202 -16.87 23.01 1.22
C ARG A 202 -16.21 24.36 1.16
N THR A 203 -15.05 24.45 1.80
CA THR A 203 -14.24 25.67 1.82
C THR A 203 -13.18 25.55 0.71
N LEU A 204 -13.30 26.42 -0.29
CA LEU A 204 -12.30 26.54 -1.33
C LEU A 204 -11.26 27.57 -0.87
N VAL A 205 -10.04 27.15 -0.60
CA VAL A 205 -8.91 28.04 -0.40
C VAL A 205 -8.14 28.09 -1.72
N PRO A 206 -8.24 29.17 -2.50
CA PRO A 206 -7.44 29.31 -3.71
C PRO A 206 -5.97 29.41 -3.30
N SER A 207 -5.11 28.55 -3.84
CA SER A 207 -3.66 28.76 -3.76
C SER A 207 -3.32 29.99 -4.63
N GLN A 208 -2.78 31.02 -4.04
CA GLN A 208 -2.36 32.23 -4.76
C GLN A 208 -0.99 32.06 -5.43
N GLN A 209 -0.22 31.06 -5.05
CA GLN A 209 1.14 30.84 -5.50
C GLN A 209 1.25 29.81 -6.61
N ASN A 210 2.28 29.98 -7.47
CA ASN A 210 2.59 29.02 -8.52
C ASN A 210 3.10 27.71 -7.89
N PHE A 211 2.53 26.56 -8.30
CA PHE A 211 2.91 25.22 -7.84
C PHE A 211 4.43 24.98 -7.90
N SER A 212 5.10 25.46 -8.96
CA SER A 212 6.55 25.34 -9.12
C SER A 212 7.34 26.05 -8.01
N TYR A 213 6.86 27.19 -7.51
CA TYR A 213 7.47 27.91 -6.40
C TYR A 213 7.31 27.12 -5.09
N ILE A 214 6.09 26.65 -4.81
CA ILE A 214 5.79 25.84 -3.62
C ILE A 214 6.62 24.56 -3.62
N LEU A 215 6.72 23.87 -4.75
CA LEU A 215 7.53 22.66 -4.88
C LEU A 215 9.03 22.94 -4.59
N LYS A 216 9.57 24.06 -5.05
CA LYS A 216 10.95 24.46 -4.72
C LYS A 216 11.14 24.67 -3.23
N LEU A 217 10.19 25.31 -2.53
CA LEU A 217 10.24 25.46 -1.07
C LEU A 217 10.26 24.10 -0.34
N VAL A 218 9.42 23.18 -0.77
CA VAL A 218 9.35 21.82 -0.20
C VAL A 218 10.67 21.08 -0.39
N LEU A 219 11.22 21.11 -1.62
CA LEU A 219 12.49 20.45 -1.95
C LEU A 219 13.72 21.13 -1.33
N ALA A 220 13.62 22.40 -0.94
CA ALA A 220 14.68 23.09 -0.20
C ALA A 220 14.82 22.57 1.26
N ASN A 221 13.78 21.97 1.83
CA ASN A 221 13.87 21.33 3.14
C ASN A 221 14.60 19.98 3.03
N ARG A 222 15.93 20.01 3.21
CA ARG A 222 16.80 18.83 3.10
C ARG A 222 16.39 17.70 4.04
N ALA A 223 15.95 18.00 5.26
CA ALA A 223 15.51 16.97 6.21
C ALA A 223 14.25 16.27 5.72
N PHE A 224 13.32 17.02 5.10
CA PHE A 224 12.12 16.42 4.50
C PHE A 224 12.47 15.54 3.29
N VAL A 225 13.31 16.01 2.37
CA VAL A 225 13.74 15.21 1.21
C VAL A 225 14.44 13.93 1.68
N THR A 226 15.34 14.02 2.68
CA THR A 226 15.97 12.84 3.27
C THR A 226 14.96 11.88 3.88
N LEU A 227 13.92 12.39 4.56
CA LEU A 227 12.86 11.56 5.13
C LEU A 227 12.03 10.87 4.04
N VAL A 228 11.73 11.56 2.92
CA VAL A 228 11.02 10.97 1.76
C VAL A 228 11.83 9.83 1.14
N ILE A 229 13.13 10.04 0.92
CA ILE A 229 14.03 9.01 0.39
C ILE A 229 14.08 7.80 1.35
N LEU A 230 14.27 8.06 2.63
CA LEU A 230 14.32 7.04 3.67
C LEU A 230 13.02 6.24 3.74
N TYR A 231 11.87 6.91 3.70
CA TYR A 231 10.56 6.28 3.67
C TYR A 231 10.36 5.47 2.38
N GLY A 232 10.82 5.98 1.23
CA GLY A 232 10.81 5.25 -0.04
C GLY A 232 11.64 3.96 0.02
N ILE A 233 12.85 4.01 0.59
CA ILE A 233 13.72 2.82 0.79
C ILE A 233 13.04 1.80 1.69
N MET A 234 12.45 2.22 2.80
CA MET A 234 11.71 1.34 3.70
C MET A 234 10.47 0.75 3.00
N THR A 235 9.74 1.57 2.24
CA THR A 235 8.59 1.12 1.44
C THR A 235 9.00 0.07 0.42
N LEU A 236 10.14 0.23 -0.24
CA LEU A 236 10.66 -0.75 -1.19
C LEU A 236 10.90 -2.12 -0.52
N ALA A 237 11.49 -2.14 0.68
CA ALA A 237 11.70 -3.37 1.43
C ALA A 237 10.37 -4.09 1.75
N ILE A 238 9.39 -3.33 2.26
CA ILE A 238 8.07 -3.88 2.59
C ILE A 238 7.31 -4.34 1.33
N ALA A 239 7.41 -3.58 0.23
CA ALA A 239 6.76 -3.91 -1.02
C ALA A 239 7.33 -5.18 -1.67
N LEU A 240 8.65 -5.44 -1.53
CA LEU A 240 9.27 -6.70 -1.96
C LEU A 240 8.71 -7.90 -1.18
N ILE A 241 8.59 -7.78 0.14
CA ILE A 241 7.98 -8.83 0.98
C ILE A 241 6.53 -9.05 0.54
N THR A 242 5.76 -7.98 0.36
CA THR A 242 4.34 -8.05 -0.02
C THR A 242 4.16 -8.71 -1.39
N ALA A 243 4.94 -8.34 -2.39
CA ALA A 243 4.86 -8.92 -3.73
C ALA A 243 5.30 -10.39 -3.78
N GLY A 244 6.23 -10.79 -2.91
CA GLY A 244 6.73 -12.17 -2.81
C GLY A 244 5.90 -13.07 -1.90
N LEU A 245 5.03 -12.51 -1.06
CA LEU A 245 4.27 -13.28 -0.06
C LEU A 245 3.37 -14.37 -0.66
N PRO A 246 2.64 -14.15 -1.78
CA PRO A 246 1.86 -15.22 -2.39
C PRO A 246 2.73 -16.41 -2.83
N PHE A 247 3.89 -16.14 -3.42
CA PHE A 247 4.84 -17.19 -3.79
C PHE A 247 5.43 -17.91 -2.56
N ALA A 248 5.72 -17.17 -1.49
CA ALA A 248 6.17 -17.76 -0.23
C ALA A 248 5.09 -18.67 0.38
N ALA A 249 3.83 -18.28 0.34
CA ALA A 249 2.72 -19.07 0.81
C ALA A 249 2.50 -20.35 -0.01
N MET A 250 2.80 -20.31 -1.33
CA MET A 250 2.67 -21.47 -2.22
C MET A 250 3.85 -22.46 -2.11
N TYR A 251 5.08 -21.97 -1.85
CA TYR A 251 6.30 -22.77 -2.03
C TYR A 251 7.19 -22.92 -0.79
N LEU A 252 7.10 -22.02 0.18
CA LEU A 252 7.98 -22.01 1.36
C LEU A 252 7.25 -22.26 2.68
N ILE A 253 5.94 -22.04 2.73
CA ILE A 253 5.11 -22.23 3.93
C ILE A 253 4.17 -23.40 3.66
N MET A 254 4.57 -24.58 4.09
CA MET A 254 3.81 -25.80 3.93
C MET A 254 3.09 -26.16 5.22
N ASP A 255 2.01 -26.91 5.14
CA ASP A 255 1.25 -27.39 6.31
C ASP A 255 1.27 -28.91 6.34
N ASP A 256 1.88 -29.48 7.39
CA ASP A 256 1.90 -30.94 7.62
C ASP A 256 0.61 -31.46 8.28
N GLY A 257 -0.33 -30.57 8.59
CA GLY A 257 -1.60 -30.89 9.22
C GLY A 257 -1.54 -31.11 10.74
N ASN A 258 -0.35 -31.00 11.36
CA ASN A 258 -0.12 -31.34 12.78
C ASN A 258 -0.02 -30.11 13.69
N SER A 259 0.04 -28.91 13.12
CA SER A 259 0.17 -27.69 13.91
C SER A 259 -1.19 -27.15 14.41
N LEU A 260 -1.18 -26.35 15.48
CA LEU A 260 -2.38 -25.78 16.09
C LEU A 260 -3.28 -25.03 15.08
N LEU A 261 -2.67 -24.32 14.12
CA LEU A 261 -3.39 -23.52 13.13
C LEU A 261 -3.62 -24.24 11.80
N SER A 262 -3.25 -25.51 11.66
CA SER A 262 -3.44 -26.29 10.43
C SER A 262 -4.90 -26.34 9.98
N GLY A 263 -5.86 -26.44 10.92
CA GLY A 263 -7.29 -26.40 10.61
C GLY A 263 -7.70 -25.05 9.99
N LEU A 264 -7.17 -23.95 10.51
CA LEU A 264 -7.41 -22.61 9.96
C LEU A 264 -6.70 -22.41 8.61
N ALA A 265 -5.49 -22.91 8.46
CA ALA A 265 -4.76 -22.86 7.19
C ALA A 265 -5.49 -23.58 6.06
N LYS A 266 -6.09 -24.77 6.35
CA LYS A 266 -6.93 -25.49 5.39
C LYS A 266 -8.20 -24.74 5.01
N GLY A 267 -8.84 -24.05 5.98
CA GLY A 267 -10.10 -23.33 5.75
C GLY A 267 -9.92 -21.97 5.09
N LEU A 268 -8.88 -21.24 5.46
CA LEU A 268 -8.65 -19.87 5.02
C LEU A 268 -7.61 -19.75 3.89
N GLY A 269 -6.80 -20.78 3.68
CA GLY A 269 -5.60 -20.71 2.86
C GLY A 269 -4.38 -20.10 3.58
N THR A 270 -3.20 -20.60 3.26
CA THR A 270 -1.93 -20.18 3.91
C THR A 270 -1.67 -18.70 3.74
N LEU A 271 -1.85 -18.16 2.53
CA LEU A 271 -1.66 -16.73 2.24
C LEU A 271 -2.53 -15.83 3.12
N SER A 272 -3.82 -16.14 3.19
CA SER A 272 -4.80 -15.36 3.98
C SER A 272 -4.48 -15.39 5.47
N LEU A 273 -4.11 -16.57 5.99
CA LEU A 273 -3.74 -16.74 7.40
C LEU A 273 -2.49 -15.92 7.73
N MET A 274 -1.44 -16.00 6.91
CA MET A 274 -0.20 -15.25 7.13
C MET A 274 -0.45 -13.73 7.03
N PHE A 275 -1.23 -13.29 6.05
CA PHE A 275 -1.56 -11.89 5.88
C PHE A 275 -2.42 -11.36 7.04
N ALA A 276 -3.42 -12.11 7.49
CA ALA A 276 -4.23 -11.74 8.65
C ALA A 276 -3.39 -11.67 9.94
N ALA A 277 -2.48 -12.62 10.16
CA ALA A 277 -1.54 -12.62 11.27
C ALA A 277 -0.66 -11.37 11.27
N PHE A 278 -0.11 -11.01 10.11
CA PHE A 278 0.68 -9.79 9.93
C PHE A 278 -0.12 -8.52 10.24
N VAL A 279 -1.33 -8.40 9.70
CA VAL A 279 -2.22 -7.25 9.96
C VAL A 279 -2.58 -7.15 11.43
N LEU A 280 -2.91 -8.27 12.09
CA LEU A 280 -3.18 -8.31 13.52
C LEU A 280 -1.99 -7.77 14.34
N GLY A 281 -0.78 -8.25 14.06
CA GLY A 281 0.43 -7.76 14.71
C GLY A 281 0.63 -6.25 14.51
N SER A 282 0.40 -5.76 13.29
CA SER A 282 0.53 -4.34 12.95
C SER A 282 -0.46 -3.47 13.75
N ILE A 283 -1.72 -3.91 13.87
CA ILE A 283 -2.75 -3.17 14.62
C ILE A 283 -2.41 -3.14 16.12
N VAL A 284 -2.11 -4.30 16.72
CA VAL A 284 -1.84 -4.42 18.15
C VAL A 284 -0.61 -3.60 18.58
N SER A 285 0.39 -3.50 17.72
CA SER A 285 1.62 -2.78 18.02
C SER A 285 1.53 -1.26 17.96
N GLN A 286 0.45 -0.66 17.44
CA GLN A 286 0.34 0.79 17.29
C GLN A 286 0.53 1.53 18.63
N ALA A 287 -0.13 1.06 19.70
CA ALA A 287 0.02 1.65 21.03
C ALA A 287 1.45 1.53 21.58
N LEU A 288 2.15 0.43 21.28
CA LEU A 288 3.54 0.22 21.66
C LEU A 288 4.45 1.27 20.99
N TRP A 289 4.29 1.50 19.69
CA TRP A 289 5.11 2.47 18.95
C TRP A 289 4.84 3.91 19.35
N VAL A 290 3.59 4.27 19.71
CA VAL A 290 3.28 5.57 20.33
C VAL A 290 4.06 5.73 21.63
N LYS A 291 4.01 4.72 22.51
CA LYS A 291 4.71 4.76 23.80
C LYS A 291 6.22 4.87 23.62
N LEU A 292 6.82 4.07 22.74
CA LEU A 292 8.26 4.12 22.45
C LEU A 292 8.69 5.47 21.86
N SER A 293 7.88 6.03 20.95
CA SER A 293 8.13 7.35 20.37
C SER A 293 8.08 8.46 21.42
N ASN A 294 7.20 8.36 22.41
CA ASN A 294 7.11 9.33 23.51
C ASN A 294 8.27 9.19 24.51
N LEU A 295 8.76 7.96 24.75
CA LEU A 295 9.86 7.70 25.72
C LEU A 295 11.24 8.02 25.15
N TYR A 296 11.53 7.62 23.92
CA TYR A 296 12.87 7.70 23.31
C TYR A 296 12.97 8.73 22.18
N GLY A 297 11.84 9.32 21.79
CA GLY A 297 11.74 10.18 20.62
C GLY A 297 11.48 9.39 19.33
N LYS A 298 10.83 10.06 18.36
CA LYS A 298 10.37 9.44 17.09
C LYS A 298 11.50 8.78 16.30
N VAL A 299 12.66 9.45 16.18
CA VAL A 299 13.80 8.95 15.39
C VAL A 299 14.43 7.70 16.01
N ALA A 300 14.61 7.69 17.33
CA ALA A 300 15.16 6.52 18.03
C ALA A 300 14.17 5.34 18.01
N ALA A 301 12.89 5.59 18.20
CA ALA A 301 11.85 4.56 18.09
C ALA A 301 11.82 3.94 16.66
N GLN A 302 11.99 4.75 15.62
CA GLN A 302 12.08 4.26 14.24
C GLN A 302 13.30 3.37 14.03
N LEU A 303 14.46 3.75 14.58
CA LEU A 303 15.68 2.94 14.50
C LEU A 303 15.50 1.58 15.20
N ILE A 304 14.89 1.59 16.39
CA ILE A 304 14.56 0.34 17.11
C ILE A 304 13.65 -0.54 16.24
N GLY A 305 12.61 0.02 15.62
CA GLY A 305 11.71 -0.70 14.73
C GLY A 305 12.44 -1.34 13.54
N ILE A 306 13.34 -0.61 12.90
CA ILE A 306 14.17 -1.11 11.78
C ILE A 306 15.05 -2.27 12.25
N LEU A 307 15.75 -2.12 13.36
CA LEU A 307 16.66 -3.16 13.89
C LEU A 307 15.90 -4.44 14.29
N CYS A 308 14.75 -4.29 14.95
CA CYS A 308 13.87 -5.42 15.28
C CYS A 308 13.37 -6.13 14.02
N TYR A 309 13.01 -5.37 12.97
CA TYR A 309 12.53 -5.97 11.72
C TYR A 309 13.65 -6.72 10.99
N ILE A 310 14.86 -6.15 10.92
CA ILE A 310 16.04 -6.82 10.34
C ILE A 310 16.31 -8.14 11.07
N ALA A 311 16.39 -8.11 12.40
CA ALA A 311 16.62 -9.31 13.19
C ALA A 311 15.57 -10.41 12.93
N LEU A 312 14.30 -9.98 12.83
CA LEU A 312 13.19 -10.89 12.56
C LEU A 312 13.27 -11.47 11.13
N LEU A 313 13.59 -10.66 10.12
CA LEU A 313 13.74 -11.14 8.74
C LEU A 313 14.87 -12.15 8.60
N ILE A 314 15.98 -11.93 9.30
CA ILE A 314 17.08 -12.91 9.38
C ILE A 314 16.60 -14.19 10.06
N PHE A 315 15.82 -14.10 11.13
CA PHE A 315 15.27 -15.28 11.80
C PHE A 315 14.28 -16.03 10.90
N ILE A 316 13.41 -15.32 10.18
CA ILE A 316 12.49 -15.91 9.20
C ILE A 316 13.27 -16.62 8.08
N PHE A 317 14.37 -16.04 7.61
CA PHE A 317 15.24 -16.69 6.61
C PHE A 317 15.67 -18.10 7.06
N PHE A 318 16.16 -18.25 8.28
CA PHE A 318 16.57 -19.57 8.81
C PHE A 318 15.38 -20.47 9.17
N SER A 319 14.17 -19.91 9.28
CA SER A 319 12.96 -20.66 9.60
C SER A 319 12.23 -21.19 8.36
N LEU A 320 12.55 -20.71 7.16
CA LEU A 320 11.94 -21.13 5.90
C LEU A 320 12.89 -22.07 5.13
N PRO A 321 12.39 -23.01 4.31
CA PRO A 321 10.99 -23.46 4.26
C PRO A 321 10.56 -24.19 5.53
N ASN A 322 9.25 -24.12 5.87
CA ASN A 322 8.75 -24.70 7.12
C ASN A 322 7.39 -25.33 6.96
N TYR A 323 7.18 -26.43 7.70
CA TYR A 323 5.93 -27.20 7.70
C TYR A 323 5.02 -26.87 8.89
N ASN A 324 5.48 -26.06 9.85
CA ASN A 324 4.70 -25.64 11.00
C ASN A 324 4.07 -24.26 10.77
N VAL A 325 2.85 -24.27 10.25
CA VAL A 325 2.07 -23.05 9.97
C VAL A 325 1.86 -22.18 11.21
N THR A 326 1.74 -22.77 12.41
CA THR A 326 1.59 -22.02 13.66
C THR A 326 2.82 -21.20 14.00
N LEU A 327 4.02 -21.77 13.85
CA LEU A 327 5.26 -21.06 14.06
C LEU A 327 5.39 -19.88 13.10
N ILE A 328 5.14 -20.12 11.81
CA ILE A 328 5.25 -19.08 10.79
C ILE A 328 4.20 -17.98 11.01
N ALA A 329 2.94 -18.32 11.35
CA ALA A 329 1.94 -17.32 11.71
C ALA A 329 2.37 -16.45 12.91
N GLY A 330 2.99 -17.04 13.93
CA GLY A 330 3.58 -16.30 15.04
C GLY A 330 4.67 -15.32 14.59
N LEU A 331 5.54 -15.73 13.67
CA LEU A 331 6.58 -14.86 13.08
C LEU A 331 5.94 -13.73 12.25
N PHE A 332 4.83 -13.99 11.53
CA PHE A 332 4.11 -12.96 10.79
C PHE A 332 3.40 -11.96 11.71
N ILE A 333 2.91 -12.38 12.89
CA ILE A 333 2.44 -11.44 13.92
C ILE A 333 3.58 -10.53 14.36
N LEU A 334 4.74 -11.07 14.67
CA LEU A 334 5.92 -10.28 15.06
C LEU A 334 6.39 -9.37 13.92
N ALA A 335 6.35 -9.82 12.66
CA ALA A 335 6.65 -8.99 11.50
C ALA A 335 5.66 -7.82 11.35
N GLY A 336 4.37 -8.09 11.58
CA GLY A 336 3.35 -7.05 11.66
C GLY A 336 3.62 -6.04 12.78
N MET A 337 4.01 -6.53 13.96
CA MET A 337 4.35 -5.66 15.08
C MET A 337 5.53 -4.73 14.77
N THR A 338 6.58 -5.22 14.15
CA THR A 338 7.72 -4.38 13.74
C THR A 338 7.35 -3.42 12.61
N ASN A 339 6.52 -3.86 11.66
CA ASN A 339 5.99 -3.03 10.58
C ASN A 339 5.14 -1.85 11.08
N GLY A 340 4.54 -1.95 12.27
CA GLY A 340 3.81 -0.85 12.90
C GLY A 340 4.66 0.43 13.05
N SER A 341 5.98 0.31 13.30
CA SER A 341 6.89 1.46 13.35
C SER A 341 6.98 2.18 12.00
N TYR A 342 7.12 1.43 10.92
CA TYR A 342 7.15 1.94 9.54
C TYR A 342 5.84 2.65 9.17
N GLN A 343 4.71 2.09 9.56
CA GLN A 343 3.41 2.69 9.25
C GLN A 343 3.12 3.97 10.02
N GLN A 344 3.63 4.12 11.23
CA GLN A 344 3.23 5.21 12.13
C GLN A 344 4.27 6.32 12.22
N ILE A 345 5.53 5.99 12.47
CA ILE A 345 6.53 6.98 12.86
C ILE A 345 6.89 7.95 11.73
N PRO A 346 7.12 7.53 10.47
CA PRO A 346 7.38 8.46 9.37
C PRO A 346 6.21 9.43 9.13
N TRP A 347 4.97 8.94 9.26
CA TRP A 347 3.76 9.76 9.15
C TRP A 347 3.60 10.76 10.31
N ALA A 348 4.24 10.50 11.45
CA ALA A 348 4.30 11.44 12.56
C ALA A 348 5.46 12.44 12.45
N LEU A 349 6.53 12.09 11.72
CA LEU A 349 7.70 12.95 11.52
C LEU A 349 7.48 13.99 10.41
N TYR A 350 6.82 13.62 9.32
CA TYR A 350 6.68 14.52 8.18
C TYR A 350 5.90 15.81 8.47
N PRO A 351 4.82 15.81 9.28
CA PRO A 351 4.15 17.05 9.67
C PRO A 351 5.02 18.00 10.49
N ASP A 352 5.91 17.48 11.34
CA ASP A 352 6.84 18.31 12.11
C ASP A 352 7.75 19.14 11.16
N LEU A 353 8.24 18.50 10.10
CA LEU A 353 9.09 19.16 9.08
C LEU A 353 8.29 20.13 8.21
N MET A 354 7.03 19.83 7.93
CA MET A 354 6.11 20.70 7.21
C MET A 354 5.84 21.98 8.01
N ASP A 355 5.56 21.86 9.32
CA ASP A 355 5.29 23.01 10.19
C ASP A 355 6.49 23.97 10.23
N VAL A 356 7.72 23.46 10.36
CA VAL A 356 8.94 24.29 10.30
C VAL A 356 9.07 25.04 8.98
N THR A 357 8.77 24.39 7.85
CA THR A 357 8.85 25.07 6.54
C THR A 357 7.76 26.12 6.39
N ARG A 358 6.54 25.84 6.87
CA ARG A 358 5.43 26.78 6.84
C ARG A 358 5.71 28.02 7.70
N GLU A 359 6.25 27.83 8.90
CA GLU A 359 6.63 28.95 9.77
C GLU A 359 7.69 29.87 9.16
N LYS A 360 8.67 29.27 8.44
CA LYS A 360 9.73 30.04 7.76
C LYS A 360 9.24 30.75 6.50
N SER A 361 8.33 30.17 5.73
CA SER A 361 7.88 30.70 4.44
C SER A 361 6.61 31.55 4.53
N GLY A 362 5.76 31.32 5.52
CA GLY A 362 4.41 31.91 5.61
C GLY A 362 3.41 31.39 4.58
N GLU A 363 3.79 30.37 3.79
CA GLU A 363 3.00 29.86 2.66
C GLU A 363 2.19 28.60 3.02
N SER A 364 1.12 28.35 2.29
CA SER A 364 0.34 27.11 2.37
C SER A 364 1.01 26.04 1.51
N ILE A 365 1.72 25.12 2.15
CA ILE A 365 2.59 24.14 1.49
C ILE A 365 2.10 22.69 1.68
N GLU A 366 1.02 22.47 2.42
CA GLU A 366 0.53 21.16 2.84
C GLU A 366 0.29 20.20 1.66
N GLY A 367 -0.29 20.73 0.58
CA GLY A 367 -0.57 19.93 -0.62
C GLY A 367 0.71 19.45 -1.33
N ALA A 368 1.73 20.31 -1.44
CA ALA A 368 2.98 19.94 -2.08
C ALA A 368 3.81 18.97 -1.22
N PHE A 369 3.82 19.14 0.12
CA PHE A 369 4.44 18.19 1.04
C PHE A 369 3.81 16.79 0.89
N SER A 370 2.48 16.72 0.90
CA SER A 370 1.76 15.46 0.73
C SER A 370 2.00 14.83 -0.64
N ALA A 371 2.06 15.63 -1.71
CA ALA A 371 2.32 15.15 -3.05
C ALA A 371 3.71 14.51 -3.18
N VAL A 372 4.76 15.17 -2.67
CA VAL A 372 6.14 14.65 -2.68
C VAL A 372 6.26 13.39 -1.82
N TRP A 373 5.60 13.39 -0.64
CA TRP A 373 5.55 12.22 0.24
C TRP A 373 4.95 10.98 -0.43
N LEU A 374 3.76 11.15 -1.02
CA LEU A 374 3.05 10.06 -1.70
C LEU A 374 3.76 9.62 -2.99
N PHE A 375 4.42 10.55 -3.70
CA PHE A 375 5.22 10.22 -4.87
C PHE A 375 6.37 9.27 -4.52
N GLY A 376 7.12 9.54 -3.45
CA GLY A 376 8.18 8.64 -2.98
C GLY A 376 7.67 7.24 -2.66
N GLN A 377 6.52 7.13 -2.00
CA GLN A 377 5.86 5.85 -1.72
C GLN A 377 5.41 5.13 -3.00
N LYS A 378 4.79 5.84 -3.93
CA LYS A 378 4.32 5.26 -5.21
C LYS A 378 5.47 4.70 -6.04
N VAL A 379 6.57 5.44 -6.15
CA VAL A 379 7.77 4.98 -6.89
C VAL A 379 8.33 3.68 -6.29
N ALA A 380 8.47 3.61 -4.98
CA ALA A 380 8.98 2.41 -4.30
C ALA A 380 8.06 1.19 -4.53
N ASN A 381 6.74 1.37 -4.41
CA ASN A 381 5.77 0.32 -4.70
C ASN A 381 5.78 -0.12 -6.17
N ALA A 382 6.01 0.82 -7.10
CA ALA A 382 6.06 0.53 -8.53
C ALA A 382 7.27 -0.33 -8.92
N VAL A 383 8.42 -0.03 -8.34
CA VAL A 383 9.70 -0.69 -8.71
C VAL A 383 9.82 -2.08 -8.09
N SER A 384 9.17 -2.34 -6.96
CA SER A 384 9.27 -3.60 -6.22
C SER A 384 8.90 -4.86 -7.04
N PRO A 385 7.75 -4.94 -7.75
CA PRO A 385 7.41 -6.11 -8.56
C PRO A 385 8.41 -6.36 -9.69
N LEU A 386 8.97 -5.28 -10.28
CA LEU A 386 10.00 -5.38 -11.31
C LEU A 386 11.28 -6.01 -10.75
N ILE A 387 11.75 -5.53 -9.59
CA ILE A 387 12.95 -6.06 -8.93
C ILE A 387 12.75 -7.54 -8.60
N LEU A 388 11.63 -7.89 -7.96
CA LEU A 388 11.34 -9.28 -7.61
C LEU A 388 11.27 -10.15 -8.83
N GLY A 389 10.51 -9.74 -9.85
CA GLY A 389 10.34 -10.50 -11.10
C GLY A 389 11.67 -10.69 -11.84
N PHE A 390 12.51 -9.65 -11.89
CA PHE A 390 13.82 -9.73 -12.52
C PHE A 390 14.76 -10.70 -11.78
N ILE A 391 14.87 -10.58 -10.45
CA ILE A 391 15.71 -11.46 -9.64
C ILE A 391 15.28 -12.93 -9.78
N LEU A 392 13.98 -13.22 -9.64
CA LEU A 392 13.49 -14.59 -9.77
C LEU A 392 13.70 -15.16 -11.17
N SER A 393 13.52 -14.35 -12.22
CA SER A 393 13.76 -14.75 -13.61
C SER A 393 15.22 -15.15 -13.87
N LEU A 394 16.19 -14.44 -13.28
CA LEU A 394 17.62 -14.75 -13.42
C LEU A 394 17.98 -16.14 -12.86
N TYR A 395 17.24 -16.62 -11.87
CA TYR A 395 17.49 -17.91 -11.22
C TYR A 395 16.51 -19.01 -11.67
N GLY A 396 15.86 -18.82 -12.83
CA GLY A 396 15.08 -19.84 -13.51
C GLY A 396 13.74 -20.14 -12.88
N TRP A 397 13.08 -19.12 -12.32
CA TRP A 397 11.69 -19.23 -11.87
C TRP A 397 10.77 -19.58 -13.03
N LYS A 398 9.94 -20.62 -12.85
CA LYS A 398 9.02 -21.13 -13.87
C LYS A 398 7.63 -20.60 -13.66
N GLU A 399 7.01 -20.12 -14.73
CA GLU A 399 5.60 -19.78 -14.82
C GLU A 399 4.73 -21.04 -14.96
N THR A 400 3.45 -20.89 -14.61
CA THR A 400 2.44 -21.95 -14.75
C THR A 400 1.04 -21.36 -14.94
N THR A 401 0.12 -22.19 -15.45
CA THR A 401 -1.33 -21.90 -15.52
C THR A 401 -2.11 -22.70 -14.48
N GLU A 402 -1.46 -23.56 -13.70
CA GLU A 402 -2.08 -24.51 -12.79
C GLU A 402 -1.95 -24.11 -11.29
N GLY A 403 -1.51 -22.87 -11.02
CA GLY A 403 -1.28 -22.35 -9.67
C GLY A 403 0.11 -22.71 -9.14
N ILE A 404 0.48 -23.98 -9.10
CA ILE A 404 1.76 -24.46 -8.57
C ILE A 404 2.48 -25.33 -9.58
N THR A 405 3.80 -25.14 -9.73
CA THR A 405 4.69 -25.99 -10.55
C THR A 405 5.98 -26.26 -9.80
N LYS A 406 6.68 -27.33 -10.21
CA LYS A 406 7.96 -27.67 -9.56
C LYS A 406 9.02 -26.62 -9.90
N GLN A 407 9.45 -25.87 -8.92
CA GLN A 407 10.55 -24.92 -8.99
C GLN A 407 11.90 -25.60 -8.71
N THR A 408 13.00 -25.01 -9.17
CA THR A 408 14.34 -25.44 -8.81
C THR A 408 14.72 -24.97 -7.41
N ASP A 409 15.65 -25.67 -6.73
CA ASP A 409 16.15 -25.25 -5.42
C ASP A 409 16.79 -23.85 -5.49
N ALA A 410 17.46 -23.52 -6.60
CA ALA A 410 18.01 -22.19 -6.83
C ALA A 410 16.92 -21.11 -6.87
N ALA A 411 15.80 -21.36 -7.54
CA ALA A 411 14.68 -20.43 -7.61
C ALA A 411 14.00 -20.27 -6.24
N LEU A 412 13.82 -21.35 -5.49
CA LEU A 412 13.25 -21.32 -4.14
C LEU A 412 14.14 -20.58 -3.13
N ASN A 413 15.44 -20.83 -3.15
CA ASN A 413 16.41 -20.11 -2.32
C ASN A 413 16.45 -18.62 -2.68
N THR A 414 16.29 -18.28 -3.96
CA THR A 414 16.22 -16.89 -4.42
C THR A 414 14.95 -16.23 -3.97
N LEU A 415 13.79 -16.89 -4.00
CA LEU A 415 12.54 -16.38 -3.44
C LEU A 415 12.70 -16.09 -1.95
N GLN A 416 13.20 -17.07 -1.18
CA GLN A 416 13.46 -16.94 0.25
C GLN A 416 14.37 -15.73 0.55
N THR A 417 15.47 -15.58 -0.18
CA THR A 417 16.40 -14.46 -0.05
C THR A 417 15.74 -13.13 -0.42
N SER A 418 14.92 -13.12 -1.48
CA SER A 418 14.25 -11.90 -1.98
C SER A 418 13.19 -11.33 -1.03
N ILE A 419 12.56 -12.18 -0.21
CA ILE A 419 11.54 -11.74 0.76
C ILE A 419 12.09 -11.58 2.18
N THR A 420 13.36 -11.91 2.43
CA THR A 420 13.96 -11.85 3.77
C THR A 420 15.26 -11.04 3.78
N LEU A 421 16.37 -11.59 3.25
CA LEU A 421 17.69 -10.97 3.36
C LEU A 421 17.83 -9.69 2.51
N ILE A 422 17.25 -9.63 1.31
CA ILE A 422 17.26 -8.41 0.50
C ILE A 422 16.49 -7.28 1.19
N PRO A 423 15.25 -7.46 1.66
CA PRO A 423 14.57 -6.45 2.47
C PRO A 423 15.32 -6.08 3.75
N ALA A 424 15.95 -7.05 4.43
CA ALA A 424 16.78 -6.78 5.61
C ALA A 424 17.97 -5.86 5.28
N ALA A 425 18.67 -6.11 4.17
CA ALA A 425 19.77 -5.26 3.70
C ALA A 425 19.29 -3.85 3.32
N ILE A 426 18.13 -3.74 2.63
CA ILE A 426 17.52 -2.46 2.28
C ILE A 426 17.12 -1.68 3.55
N LEU A 427 16.54 -2.35 4.56
CA LEU A 427 16.22 -1.74 5.86
C LEU A 427 17.49 -1.36 6.61
N GLY A 428 18.57 -2.13 6.49
CA GLY A 428 19.89 -1.78 7.05
C GLY A 428 20.43 -0.49 6.45
N LEU A 429 20.34 -0.33 5.12
CA LEU A 429 20.66 0.94 4.46
C LEU A 429 19.79 2.09 4.97
N ALA A 430 18.49 1.87 5.13
CA ALA A 430 17.58 2.86 5.70
C ALA A 430 17.99 3.24 7.15
N GLY A 431 18.37 2.27 7.98
CA GLY A 431 18.84 2.51 9.35
C GLY A 431 20.13 3.34 9.38
N ILE A 432 21.10 3.04 8.50
CA ILE A 432 22.33 3.82 8.36
C ILE A 432 22.02 5.26 7.93
N LEU A 433 21.17 5.46 6.93
CA LEU A 433 20.76 6.80 6.48
C LEU A 433 20.00 7.57 7.56
N LEU A 434 19.13 6.88 8.31
CA LEU A 434 18.39 7.46 9.43
C LEU A 434 19.35 8.00 10.50
N PHE A 435 20.34 7.19 10.89
CA PHE A 435 21.29 7.53 11.94
C PHE A 435 22.33 8.58 11.49
N SER A 436 22.93 8.38 10.32
CA SER A 436 24.08 9.17 9.86
C SER A 436 23.71 10.49 9.20
N ILE A 437 22.56 10.56 8.54
CA ILE A 437 22.16 11.75 7.75
C ILE A 437 20.92 12.41 8.34
N TYR A 438 19.83 11.66 8.54
CA TYR A 438 18.56 12.25 8.96
C TYR A 438 18.61 12.78 10.40
N LEU A 439 19.13 12.01 11.34
CA LEU A 439 19.17 12.40 12.77
C LEU A 439 19.94 13.71 13.02
N PRO A 440 21.13 13.96 12.41
CA PRO A 440 21.81 15.26 12.53
C PRO A 440 21.01 16.40 11.89
N GLN A 441 20.41 16.18 10.71
CA GLN A 441 19.58 17.20 10.03
C GLN A 441 18.34 17.56 10.86
N HIS A 442 17.66 16.55 11.40
CA HIS A 442 16.48 16.73 12.24
C HIS A 442 16.82 17.51 13.53
N LYS A 443 17.91 17.15 14.21
CA LYS A 443 18.37 17.86 15.41
C LYS A 443 18.68 19.33 15.14
N ARG A 444 19.41 19.65 14.06
CA ARG A 444 19.72 21.04 13.66
C ARG A 444 18.45 21.82 13.36
N LEU A 445 17.52 21.23 12.64
CA LEU A 445 16.28 21.89 12.26
C LEU A 445 15.41 22.21 13.48
N MET A 446 15.31 21.29 14.44
CA MET A 446 14.52 21.47 15.66
C MET A 446 15.17 22.37 16.69
N SER A 447 16.50 22.52 16.67
CA SER A 447 17.23 23.48 17.54
C SER A 447 17.25 24.90 17.00
N GLY A 448 16.66 25.19 15.84
CA GLY A 448 16.69 26.51 15.23
C GLY A 448 18.05 26.93 14.64
N GLN A 449 19.03 26.03 14.62
CA GLN A 449 20.34 26.22 14.00
C GLN A 449 20.26 25.86 12.50
N SER A 450 19.73 26.75 11.68
CA SER A 450 19.69 26.59 10.21
C SER A 450 20.87 27.27 9.55
#